data_30565dbe3f81fe6dc96c235f0ac98e2f
#
_entry.id   30565dbe3f81fe6dc96c235f0ac98e2f
#
_cell.length_a   1.000
_cell.length_b   1.000
_cell.length_c   1.000
_cell.angle_alpha   90.00
_cell.angle_beta   90.00
_cell.angle_gamma   90.00
#
_symmetry.space_group_name_H-M   'P 1'
#
loop_
_entity.id
_entity.type
_entity.pdbx_description
1 polymer ?
#
loop_
_entity_poly.entity_id
_entity_poly.type
_entity_poly.pdbx_seq_one_letter_code
_entity_poly.pdbx_strand_id
1 'polypeptide(L)'
;MNSGSRSGLATREESAASAVPRNEFLRRRKQLMRMTGRESIVIVAAAPERIRSNDAHYPYRQDSDFHYLTGFPEPEAVVALIPGRAHGEHILFCRERDPERERWDGPRAGAEGAVEQYGFDDAFPIGDIDDILPGMIEGRERVYYHFGRDTDFDLKLMGWVNRVRSLVRAGAKPPHEFVALGHLLHDMRLYKSRAELRVMRRAARINAAASSSLQS
;
A
#
# COMPACT_ATOMS: atom_id res chain seq x y z
N MET A 1 14.44 42.26 -10.31
CA MET A 1 14.36 41.79 -8.93
C MET A 1 13.66 40.43 -8.94
N ASN A 2 14.40 39.35 -8.89
CA ASN A 2 13.88 37.98 -9.07
C ASN A 2 14.58 37.03 -8.09
N SER A 3 14.12 37.06 -6.82
CA SER A 3 14.71 36.23 -5.72
C SER A 3 13.79 35.13 -5.18
N GLY A 4 12.60 34.95 -5.76
CA GLY A 4 11.59 34.02 -5.23
C GLY A 4 11.66 32.57 -5.76
N SER A 5 12.40 32.32 -6.85
CA SER A 5 12.32 31.02 -7.57
C SER A 5 13.31 29.94 -7.08
N ARG A 6 14.37 30.32 -6.35
CA ARG A 6 15.41 29.35 -5.95
C ARG A 6 15.10 28.59 -4.66
N SER A 7 14.31 29.14 -3.76
CA SER A 7 13.96 28.51 -2.48
C SER A 7 13.01 27.31 -2.65
N GLY A 8 12.07 27.38 -3.59
CA GLY A 8 11.08 26.31 -3.79
C GLY A 8 11.62 25.07 -4.52
N LEU A 9 12.66 25.23 -5.34
CA LEU A 9 13.32 24.11 -6.04
C LEU A 9 14.25 23.35 -5.10
N ALA A 10 15.03 24.04 -4.29
CA ALA A 10 15.93 23.41 -3.31
C ALA A 10 15.16 22.57 -2.26
N THR A 11 14.01 23.05 -1.78
CA THR A 11 13.15 22.30 -0.85
C THR A 11 12.50 21.09 -1.47
N ARG A 12 12.16 21.09 -2.77
CA ARG A 12 11.64 19.93 -3.49
C ARG A 12 12.70 18.87 -3.76
N GLU A 13 13.91 19.26 -4.16
CA GLU A 13 15.04 18.34 -4.38
C GLU A 13 15.53 17.73 -3.07
N GLU A 14 15.62 18.49 -1.99
CA GLU A 14 15.94 17.97 -0.66
C GLU A 14 14.85 17.01 -0.12
N SER A 15 13.57 17.26 -0.40
CA SER A 15 12.48 16.37 -0.03
C SER A 15 12.53 15.06 -0.81
N ALA A 16 12.81 15.11 -2.12
CA ALA A 16 12.94 13.92 -2.97
C ALA A 16 14.16 13.06 -2.61
N ALA A 17 15.31 13.70 -2.28
CA ALA A 17 16.52 13.00 -1.83
C ALA A 17 16.36 12.32 -0.46
N SER A 18 15.34 12.68 0.29
CA SER A 18 15.02 12.15 1.64
C SER A 18 13.99 11.01 1.63
N ALA A 19 13.28 10.79 0.53
CA ALA A 19 12.28 9.74 0.44
C ALA A 19 12.92 8.36 0.19
N VAL A 20 12.21 7.31 0.58
CA VAL A 20 12.55 5.93 0.18
C VAL A 20 12.32 5.81 -1.32
N PRO A 21 13.33 5.39 -2.12
CA PRO A 21 13.18 5.36 -3.57
C PRO A 21 12.24 4.23 -4.03
N ARG A 22 11.56 4.44 -5.17
CA ARG A 22 10.57 3.50 -5.76
C ARG A 22 11.11 2.07 -5.89
N ASN A 23 12.35 1.89 -6.30
CA ASN A 23 12.98 0.58 -6.47
C ASN A 23 13.08 -0.21 -5.16
N GLU A 24 13.12 0.47 -4.01
CA GLU A 24 13.13 -0.18 -2.70
C GLU A 24 11.77 -0.85 -2.41
N PHE A 25 10.65 -0.19 -2.72
CA PHE A 25 9.32 -0.79 -2.61
C PHE A 25 9.15 -1.98 -3.55
N LEU A 26 9.61 -1.87 -4.80
CA LEU A 26 9.64 -3.00 -5.74
C LEU A 26 10.44 -4.19 -5.20
N ARG A 27 11.62 -3.92 -4.63
CA ARG A 27 12.48 -4.96 -4.04
C ARG A 27 11.75 -5.68 -2.90
N ARG A 28 11.04 -4.94 -2.03
CA ARG A 28 10.29 -5.49 -0.90
C ARG A 28 9.14 -6.37 -1.37
N ARG A 29 8.34 -5.91 -2.35
CA ARG A 29 7.27 -6.72 -2.95
C ARG A 29 7.83 -8.02 -3.55
N LYS A 30 8.89 -7.94 -4.34
CA LYS A 30 9.55 -9.13 -4.90
C LYS A 30 10.12 -10.07 -3.84
N GLN A 31 10.65 -9.54 -2.74
CA GLN A 31 11.13 -10.34 -1.62
C GLN A 31 9.97 -11.08 -0.95
N LEU A 32 8.88 -10.40 -0.65
CA LEU A 32 7.69 -10.99 -0.03
C LEU A 32 7.11 -12.10 -0.92
N MET A 33 6.96 -11.85 -2.22
CA MET A 33 6.45 -12.84 -3.17
C MET A 33 7.34 -14.10 -3.26
N ARG A 34 8.67 -13.96 -3.13
CA ARG A 34 9.56 -15.13 -3.05
C ARG A 34 9.33 -15.95 -1.79
N MET A 35 9.00 -15.30 -0.67
CA MET A 35 8.73 -15.98 0.60
C MET A 35 7.38 -16.70 0.61
N THR A 36 6.37 -16.13 -0.05
CA THR A 36 5.00 -16.69 -0.09
C THR A 36 4.81 -17.75 -1.18
N GLY A 37 5.61 -17.70 -2.25
CA GLY A 37 5.59 -18.70 -3.33
C GLY A 37 4.49 -18.48 -4.37
N ARG A 38 4.58 -19.24 -5.48
CA ARG A 38 3.75 -19.03 -6.68
C ARG A 38 2.25 -19.31 -6.50
N GLU A 39 1.92 -20.25 -5.63
CA GLU A 39 0.53 -20.68 -5.38
C GLU A 39 -0.19 -19.80 -4.36
N SER A 40 0.29 -18.57 -4.16
CA SER A 40 -0.24 -17.65 -3.17
C SER A 40 -0.75 -16.34 -3.75
N ILE A 41 -1.59 -15.68 -2.96
CA ILE A 41 -1.93 -14.28 -3.10
C ILE A 41 -1.70 -13.58 -1.76
N VAL A 42 -1.05 -12.41 -1.79
CA VAL A 42 -0.89 -11.54 -0.62
C VAL A 42 -1.80 -10.35 -0.77
N ILE A 43 -2.64 -10.09 0.21
CA ILE A 43 -3.59 -8.97 0.21
C ILE A 43 -3.29 -8.07 1.42
N VAL A 44 -3.08 -6.77 1.17
CA VAL A 44 -2.88 -5.78 2.23
C VAL A 44 -3.76 -4.57 1.96
N ALA A 45 -4.60 -4.22 2.92
CA ALA A 45 -5.43 -3.03 2.86
C ALA A 45 -4.70 -1.80 3.42
N ALA A 46 -4.97 -0.64 2.85
CA ALA A 46 -4.61 0.65 3.40
C ALA A 46 -5.33 0.89 4.74
N ALA A 47 -4.80 1.79 5.57
CA ALA A 47 -5.51 2.21 6.77
C ALA A 47 -6.84 2.89 6.41
N PRO A 48 -7.91 2.65 7.16
CA PRO A 48 -9.14 3.41 7.00
C PRO A 48 -8.96 4.85 7.47
N GLU A 49 -9.69 5.79 6.87
CA GLU A 49 -9.82 7.14 7.41
C GLU A 49 -10.62 7.10 8.73
N ARG A 50 -10.24 7.91 9.69
CA ARG A 50 -10.88 7.95 11.00
C ARG A 50 -11.54 9.31 11.24
N ILE A 51 -12.83 9.30 11.54
CA ILE A 51 -13.60 10.49 11.91
C ILE A 51 -13.20 10.92 13.32
N ARG A 52 -12.89 12.19 13.49
CA ARG A 52 -12.60 12.81 14.79
C ARG A 52 -13.86 13.35 15.46
N SER A 53 -14.68 14.08 14.68
CA SER A 53 -15.97 14.62 15.12
C SER A 53 -16.77 15.03 13.88
N ASN A 54 -18.07 14.74 13.86
CA ASN A 54 -19.02 15.05 12.78
C ASN A 54 -18.40 14.94 11.37
N ASP A 55 -17.93 16.06 10.84
CA ASP A 55 -17.34 16.24 9.50
C ASP A 55 -15.81 16.43 9.50
N ALA A 56 -15.16 16.36 10.68
CA ALA A 56 -13.71 16.50 10.81
C ALA A 56 -13.03 15.14 10.96
N HIS A 57 -12.03 14.88 10.11
CA HIS A 57 -11.21 13.67 10.17
C HIS A 57 -9.91 13.91 10.96
N TYR A 58 -9.35 12.84 11.54
CA TYR A 58 -7.96 12.87 11.97
C TYR A 58 -7.04 13.00 10.76
N PRO A 59 -5.84 13.62 10.90
CA PRO A 59 -4.83 13.55 9.86
C PRO A 59 -4.59 12.09 9.45
N TYR A 60 -4.73 11.82 8.15
CA TYR A 60 -4.58 10.46 7.65
C TYR A 60 -3.15 9.95 7.86
N ARG A 61 -3.05 8.76 8.40
CA ARG A 61 -1.80 8.02 8.51
C ARG A 61 -1.96 6.63 7.92
N GLN A 62 -1.19 6.37 6.88
CA GLN A 62 -1.19 5.08 6.20
C GLN A 62 -0.79 3.93 7.14
N ASP A 63 -1.35 2.73 6.91
CA ASP A 63 -0.90 1.51 7.55
C ASP A 63 0.59 1.28 7.27
N SER A 64 1.32 0.89 8.31
CA SER A 64 2.78 0.79 8.23
C SER A 64 3.26 -0.33 7.32
N ASP A 65 2.53 -1.44 7.23
CA ASP A 65 2.88 -2.59 6.37
C ASP A 65 2.50 -2.30 4.92
N PHE A 66 1.34 -1.67 4.70
CA PHE A 66 0.93 -1.20 3.40
C PHE A 66 1.93 -0.18 2.84
N HIS A 67 2.28 0.86 3.62
CA HIS A 67 3.27 1.85 3.20
C HIS A 67 4.65 1.22 2.95
N TYR A 68 5.08 0.27 3.79
CA TYR A 68 6.36 -0.42 3.63
C TYR A 68 6.47 -1.14 2.29
N LEU A 69 5.38 -1.71 1.80
CA LEU A 69 5.33 -2.45 0.53
C LEU A 69 5.10 -1.55 -0.68
N THR A 70 4.37 -0.45 -0.52
CA THR A 70 3.85 0.31 -1.65
C THR A 70 4.44 1.71 -1.79
N GLY A 71 4.72 2.38 -0.69
CA GLY A 71 4.99 3.82 -0.65
C GLY A 71 3.77 4.67 -1.01
N PHE A 72 2.60 4.05 -1.25
CA PHE A 72 1.37 4.73 -1.65
C PHE A 72 0.71 5.41 -0.44
N PRO A 73 0.48 6.74 -0.48
CA PRO A 73 0.07 7.48 0.71
C PRO A 73 -1.44 7.58 0.90
N GLU A 74 -2.25 7.23 -0.13
CA GLU A 74 -3.67 7.49 -0.13
C GLU A 74 -4.47 6.42 0.64
N PRO A 75 -5.61 6.81 1.27
CA PRO A 75 -6.56 5.87 1.84
C PRO A 75 -7.32 5.10 0.75
N GLU A 76 -8.22 4.22 1.18
CA GLU A 76 -9.10 3.43 0.30
C GLU A 76 -8.32 2.72 -0.81
N ALA A 77 -7.27 2.01 -0.42
CA ALA A 77 -6.46 1.25 -1.35
C ALA A 77 -6.18 -0.16 -0.84
N VAL A 78 -6.03 -1.09 -1.78
CA VAL A 78 -5.68 -2.49 -1.50
C VAL A 78 -4.61 -2.94 -2.46
N VAL A 79 -3.52 -3.50 -1.96
CA VAL A 79 -2.51 -4.14 -2.79
C VAL A 79 -2.74 -5.65 -2.81
N ALA A 80 -2.71 -6.22 -4.01
CA ALA A 80 -2.66 -7.64 -4.25
C ALA A 80 -1.33 -8.00 -4.92
N LEU A 81 -0.56 -8.91 -4.30
CA LEU A 81 0.67 -9.44 -4.87
C LEU A 81 0.42 -10.91 -5.25
N ILE A 82 0.61 -11.25 -6.53
CA ILE A 82 0.20 -12.53 -7.10
C ILE A 82 1.39 -13.13 -7.87
N PRO A 83 2.28 -13.87 -7.17
CA PRO A 83 3.46 -14.43 -7.78
C PRO A 83 3.14 -15.32 -8.99
N GLY A 84 3.82 -15.10 -10.11
CA GLY A 84 3.66 -15.89 -11.33
C GLY A 84 2.41 -15.58 -12.17
N ARG A 85 1.67 -14.52 -11.87
CA ARG A 85 0.54 -14.07 -12.70
C ARG A 85 1.07 -13.47 -14.01
N ALA A 86 0.59 -13.93 -15.16
CA ALA A 86 1.07 -13.52 -16.48
C ALA A 86 0.81 -12.03 -16.79
N HIS A 87 -0.32 -11.50 -16.30
CA HIS A 87 -0.75 -10.11 -16.52
C HIS A 87 -0.37 -9.20 -15.33
N GLY A 88 0.89 -9.29 -14.89
CA GLY A 88 1.39 -8.49 -13.77
C GLY A 88 1.20 -9.16 -12.40
N GLU A 89 2.19 -8.99 -11.55
CA GLU A 89 2.25 -9.60 -10.22
C GLU A 89 1.92 -8.61 -9.09
N HIS A 90 2.06 -7.29 -9.37
CA HIS A 90 1.85 -6.20 -8.43
C HIS A 90 0.63 -5.38 -8.83
N ILE A 91 -0.49 -5.60 -8.15
CA ILE A 91 -1.77 -4.96 -8.47
C ILE A 91 -2.15 -4.00 -7.35
N LEU A 92 -2.62 -2.81 -7.71
CA LEU A 92 -3.18 -1.86 -6.76
C LEU A 92 -4.64 -1.58 -7.11
N PHE A 93 -5.52 -1.68 -6.12
CA PHE A 93 -6.85 -1.08 -6.17
C PHE A 93 -6.76 0.26 -5.44
N CYS A 94 -7.20 1.35 -6.05
CA CYS A 94 -7.13 2.70 -5.47
C CYS A 94 -8.28 3.57 -5.95
N ARG A 95 -8.43 4.74 -5.33
CA ARG A 95 -9.44 5.72 -5.76
C ARG A 95 -9.15 6.21 -7.17
N GLU A 96 -10.22 6.40 -7.95
CA GLU A 96 -10.13 7.05 -9.24
C GLU A 96 -9.82 8.54 -9.08
N ARG A 97 -9.27 9.13 -10.12
CA ARG A 97 -9.16 10.57 -10.23
C ARG A 97 -10.54 11.21 -10.33
N ASP A 98 -10.77 12.21 -9.51
CA ASP A 98 -12.01 12.98 -9.46
C ASP A 98 -11.66 14.46 -9.29
N PRO A 99 -11.63 15.24 -10.38
CA PRO A 99 -11.22 16.64 -10.33
C PRO A 99 -12.06 17.52 -9.39
N GLU A 100 -13.32 17.15 -9.13
CA GLU A 100 -14.17 17.89 -8.19
C GLU A 100 -13.76 17.59 -6.74
N ARG A 101 -13.58 16.33 -6.39
CA ARG A 101 -13.11 15.92 -5.06
C ARG A 101 -11.65 16.28 -4.79
N GLU A 102 -10.80 16.23 -5.81
CA GLU A 102 -9.38 16.61 -5.68
C GLU A 102 -9.18 18.08 -5.26
N ARG A 103 -10.18 18.94 -5.45
CA ARG A 103 -10.15 20.32 -4.94
C ARG A 103 -10.24 20.39 -3.40
N TRP A 104 -10.85 19.41 -2.77
CA TRP A 104 -11.07 19.35 -1.33
C TRP A 104 -10.11 18.40 -0.63
N ASP A 105 -9.89 17.23 -1.20
CA ASP A 105 -9.11 16.13 -0.60
C ASP A 105 -7.63 16.13 -1.05
N GLY A 106 -7.29 16.98 -2.02
CA GLY A 106 -5.97 16.97 -2.67
C GLY A 106 -5.89 16.00 -3.86
N PRO A 107 -4.79 16.04 -4.61
CA PRO A 107 -4.62 15.25 -5.84
C PRO A 107 -4.61 13.76 -5.54
N ARG A 108 -5.24 12.98 -6.42
CA ARG A 108 -5.25 11.51 -6.40
C ARG A 108 -4.37 10.97 -7.51
N ALA A 109 -3.66 9.90 -7.22
CA ALA A 109 -2.81 9.23 -8.22
C ALA A 109 -3.66 8.56 -9.33
N GLY A 110 -4.79 7.95 -8.95
CA GLY A 110 -5.57 7.10 -9.85
C GLY A 110 -4.81 5.87 -10.32
N ALA A 111 -5.41 5.09 -11.20
CA ALA A 111 -4.80 3.88 -11.73
C ALA A 111 -3.51 4.17 -12.53
N GLU A 112 -3.51 5.21 -13.37
CA GLU A 112 -2.34 5.61 -14.16
C GLU A 112 -1.15 6.00 -13.24
N GLY A 113 -1.39 6.87 -12.26
CA GLY A 113 -0.36 7.27 -11.30
C GLY A 113 0.16 6.11 -10.45
N ALA A 114 -0.69 5.13 -10.12
CA ALA A 114 -0.29 3.92 -9.42
C ALA A 114 0.78 3.14 -10.22
N VAL A 115 0.58 2.99 -11.51
CA VAL A 115 1.54 2.32 -12.42
C VAL A 115 2.79 3.17 -12.61
N GLU A 116 2.64 4.42 -13.00
CA GLU A 116 3.75 5.28 -13.40
C GLU A 116 4.64 5.69 -12.23
N GLN A 117 4.05 6.10 -11.10
CA GLN A 117 4.77 6.68 -9.97
C GLN A 117 5.16 5.62 -8.92
N TYR A 118 4.28 4.64 -8.65
CA TYR A 118 4.47 3.67 -7.57
C TYR A 118 4.93 2.28 -8.06
N GLY A 119 4.98 2.06 -9.38
CA GLY A 119 5.54 0.85 -9.98
C GLY A 119 4.70 -0.39 -9.73
N PHE A 120 3.40 -0.23 -9.85
CA PHE A 120 2.51 -1.37 -10.00
C PHE A 120 2.51 -1.84 -11.46
N ASP A 121 2.25 -3.11 -11.68
CA ASP A 121 2.15 -3.66 -13.03
C ASP A 121 0.80 -3.31 -13.63
N ASP A 122 -0.25 -3.24 -12.76
CA ASP A 122 -1.60 -2.86 -13.13
C ASP A 122 -2.31 -2.23 -11.93
N ALA A 123 -3.36 -1.44 -12.20
CA ALA A 123 -4.16 -0.83 -11.16
C ALA A 123 -5.62 -0.68 -11.59
N PHE A 124 -6.54 -0.80 -10.64
CA PHE A 124 -7.98 -0.76 -10.84
C PHE A 124 -8.65 0.20 -9.86
N PRO A 125 -9.83 0.74 -10.22
CA PRO A 125 -10.68 1.44 -9.27
C PRO A 125 -10.99 0.57 -8.04
N ILE A 126 -10.95 1.17 -6.85
CA ILE A 126 -11.29 0.44 -5.62
C ILE A 126 -12.74 -0.04 -5.61
N GLY A 127 -13.63 0.66 -6.33
CA GLY A 127 -15.02 0.26 -6.48
C GLY A 127 -15.22 -1.07 -7.19
N ASP A 128 -14.26 -1.47 -8.02
CA ASP A 128 -14.33 -2.71 -8.83
C ASP A 128 -13.71 -3.92 -8.11
N ILE A 129 -13.22 -3.74 -6.88
CA ILE A 129 -12.49 -4.79 -6.15
C ILE A 129 -13.34 -6.05 -5.95
N ASP A 130 -14.63 -5.89 -5.67
CA ASP A 130 -15.55 -7.00 -5.41
C ASP A 130 -15.78 -7.89 -6.64
N ASP A 131 -15.57 -7.36 -7.84
CA ASP A 131 -15.72 -8.10 -9.10
C ASP A 131 -14.40 -8.67 -9.61
N ILE A 132 -13.29 -7.98 -9.37
CA ILE A 132 -11.99 -8.34 -9.92
C ILE A 132 -11.20 -9.28 -9.00
N LEU A 133 -11.14 -8.98 -7.70
CA LEU A 133 -10.28 -9.71 -6.75
C LEU A 133 -10.66 -11.18 -6.57
N PRO A 134 -11.95 -11.61 -6.60
CA PRO A 134 -12.29 -13.03 -6.57
C PRO A 134 -11.64 -13.85 -7.68
N GLY A 135 -11.57 -13.31 -8.91
CA GLY A 135 -10.89 -13.95 -10.02
C GLY A 135 -9.35 -14.04 -9.84
N MET A 136 -8.75 -13.14 -9.05
CA MET A 136 -7.34 -13.20 -8.71
C MET A 136 -7.05 -14.20 -7.57
N ILE A 137 -8.01 -14.43 -6.69
CA ILE A 137 -7.96 -15.43 -5.60
C ILE A 137 -8.13 -16.85 -6.18
N GLU A 138 -8.94 -16.99 -7.22
CA GLU A 138 -9.15 -18.27 -7.86
C GLU A 138 -7.85 -18.90 -8.35
N GLY A 139 -7.70 -20.21 -8.12
CA GLY A 139 -6.51 -20.96 -8.50
C GLY A 139 -5.30 -20.74 -7.58
N ARG A 140 -5.44 -19.99 -6.49
CA ARG A 140 -4.41 -19.87 -5.46
C ARG A 140 -4.67 -20.81 -4.32
N GLU A 141 -3.63 -21.48 -3.82
CA GLU A 141 -3.75 -22.37 -2.66
C GLU A 141 -3.80 -21.60 -1.35
N ARG A 142 -3.06 -20.48 -1.26
CA ARG A 142 -2.84 -19.72 -0.02
C ARG A 142 -3.20 -18.26 -0.17
N VAL A 143 -3.88 -17.73 0.86
CA VAL A 143 -4.14 -16.30 1.03
C VAL A 143 -3.35 -15.80 2.24
N TYR A 144 -2.43 -14.86 2.01
CA TYR A 144 -1.71 -14.14 3.05
C TYR A 144 -2.39 -12.82 3.32
N TYR A 145 -2.83 -12.62 4.56
CA TYR A 145 -3.56 -11.43 4.98
C TYR A 145 -3.39 -11.15 6.49
N HIS A 146 -3.68 -9.94 6.93
CA HIS A 146 -3.67 -9.55 8.35
C HIS A 146 -5.05 -9.77 9.00
N PHE A 147 -5.43 -11.00 9.26
CA PHE A 147 -6.70 -11.34 9.91
C PHE A 147 -6.84 -10.67 11.28
N GLY A 148 -8.05 -10.15 11.57
CA GLY A 148 -8.42 -9.56 12.86
C GLY A 148 -8.00 -8.10 13.05
N ARG A 149 -7.38 -7.45 12.06
CA ARG A 149 -7.08 -6.01 12.13
C ARG A 149 -8.26 -5.12 11.74
N ASP A 150 -9.05 -5.57 10.77
CA ASP A 150 -10.21 -4.87 10.23
C ASP A 150 -11.32 -5.90 9.97
N THR A 151 -12.33 -5.89 10.84
CA THR A 151 -13.43 -6.87 10.79
C THR A 151 -14.24 -6.74 9.51
N ASP A 152 -14.46 -5.53 9.02
CA ASP A 152 -15.24 -5.30 7.80
C ASP A 152 -14.50 -5.83 6.57
N PHE A 153 -13.20 -5.64 6.52
CA PHE A 153 -12.38 -6.19 5.45
C PHE A 153 -12.23 -7.72 5.57
N ASP A 154 -12.14 -8.26 6.79
CA ASP A 154 -12.14 -9.72 7.03
C ASP A 154 -13.41 -10.36 6.44
N LEU A 155 -14.58 -9.75 6.67
CA LEU A 155 -15.85 -10.22 6.13
C LEU A 155 -15.90 -10.12 4.60
N LYS A 156 -15.37 -9.03 4.02
CA LYS A 156 -15.25 -8.91 2.55
C LYS A 156 -14.38 -10.00 1.95
N LEU A 157 -13.20 -10.23 2.54
CA LEU A 157 -12.29 -11.29 2.08
C LEU A 157 -12.96 -12.67 2.12
N MET A 158 -13.67 -12.98 3.19
CA MET A 158 -14.41 -14.22 3.29
C MET A 158 -15.54 -14.29 2.26
N GLY A 159 -16.21 -13.18 1.96
CA GLY A 159 -17.19 -13.06 0.89
C GLY A 159 -16.62 -13.43 -0.48
N TRP A 160 -15.46 -12.89 -0.83
CA TRP A 160 -14.77 -13.21 -2.09
C TRP A 160 -14.36 -14.68 -2.19
N VAL A 161 -13.81 -15.24 -1.11
CA VAL A 161 -13.49 -16.67 -1.05
C VAL A 161 -14.73 -17.55 -1.20
N ASN A 162 -15.84 -17.18 -0.56
CA ASN A 162 -17.09 -17.92 -0.66
C ASN A 162 -17.69 -17.80 -2.07
N ARG A 163 -17.53 -16.68 -2.76
CA ARG A 163 -17.92 -16.54 -4.18
C ARG A 163 -17.15 -17.55 -5.03
N VAL A 164 -15.82 -17.68 -4.85
CA VAL A 164 -15.03 -18.70 -5.56
C VAL A 164 -15.50 -20.12 -5.19
N ARG A 165 -15.76 -20.39 -3.90
CA ARG A 165 -16.27 -21.71 -3.44
C ARG A 165 -17.60 -22.08 -4.08
N SER A 166 -18.49 -21.13 -4.31
CA SER A 166 -19.79 -21.39 -4.96
C SER A 166 -19.65 -21.87 -6.41
N LEU A 167 -18.51 -21.57 -7.05
CA LEU A 167 -18.20 -21.92 -8.43
C LEU A 167 -17.39 -23.23 -8.58
N VAL A 168 -17.15 -23.97 -7.50
CA VAL A 168 -16.36 -25.24 -7.53
C VAL A 168 -16.97 -26.27 -8.50
N ARG A 169 -18.31 -26.36 -8.57
CA ARG A 169 -18.97 -27.24 -9.53
C ARG A 169 -18.74 -26.86 -11.00
N ALA A 170 -18.40 -25.60 -11.25
CA ALA A 170 -18.00 -25.07 -12.55
C ALA A 170 -16.49 -25.17 -12.80
N GLY A 171 -15.71 -25.76 -11.86
CA GLY A 171 -14.28 -25.98 -12.01
C GLY A 171 -13.39 -24.97 -11.28
N ALA A 172 -13.95 -24.00 -10.56
CA ALA A 172 -13.18 -23.03 -9.80
C ALA A 172 -12.41 -23.69 -8.66
N LYS A 173 -11.21 -23.18 -8.37
CA LYS A 173 -10.31 -23.67 -7.32
C LYS A 173 -10.17 -22.62 -6.21
N PRO A 174 -10.90 -22.74 -5.11
CA PRO A 174 -10.77 -21.83 -3.98
C PRO A 174 -9.50 -22.11 -3.17
N PRO A 175 -8.97 -21.11 -2.43
CA PRO A 175 -7.83 -21.30 -1.54
C PRO A 175 -8.19 -22.25 -0.38
N HIS A 176 -7.19 -22.99 0.08
CA HIS A 176 -7.30 -23.93 1.18
C HIS A 176 -6.61 -23.45 2.46
N GLU A 177 -5.59 -22.59 2.33
CA GLU A 177 -4.81 -22.09 3.44
C GLU A 177 -4.95 -20.58 3.59
N PHE A 178 -5.12 -20.14 4.85
CA PHE A 178 -5.15 -18.73 5.22
C PHE A 178 -4.01 -18.47 6.21
N VAL A 179 -3.07 -17.63 5.82
CA VAL A 179 -1.84 -17.44 6.57
C VAL A 179 -1.73 -16.00 7.06
N ALA A 180 -1.45 -15.84 8.35
CA ALA A 180 -1.22 -14.52 8.94
C ALA A 180 0.06 -13.89 8.34
N LEU A 181 -0.09 -12.75 7.67
CA LEU A 181 1.00 -12.07 6.98
C LEU A 181 2.03 -11.43 7.94
N GLY A 182 1.62 -11.10 9.16
CA GLY A 182 2.38 -10.27 10.08
C GLY A 182 3.80 -10.76 10.34
N HIS A 183 4.00 -12.06 10.53
CA HIS A 183 5.33 -12.60 10.84
C HIS A 183 6.34 -12.34 9.72
N LEU A 184 5.94 -12.49 8.44
CA LEU A 184 6.83 -12.23 7.30
C LEU A 184 7.22 -10.76 7.21
N LEU A 185 6.26 -9.85 7.37
CA LEU A 185 6.52 -8.42 7.29
C LEU A 185 7.31 -7.90 8.48
N HIS A 186 7.08 -8.43 9.68
CA HIS A 186 7.86 -8.06 10.86
C HIS A 186 9.33 -8.44 10.68
N ASP A 187 9.62 -9.63 10.19
CA ASP A 187 10.99 -10.07 9.91
C ASP A 187 11.65 -9.21 8.83
N MET A 188 10.93 -8.91 7.73
CA MET A 188 11.43 -8.02 6.68
C MET A 188 11.73 -6.61 7.17
N ARG A 189 10.97 -6.09 8.14
CA ARG A 189 11.11 -4.74 8.72
C ARG A 189 12.12 -4.67 9.86
N LEU A 190 12.58 -5.81 10.37
CA LEU A 190 13.56 -5.86 11.45
C LEU A 190 14.86 -5.19 11.02
N TYR A 191 15.37 -5.51 9.83
CA TYR A 191 16.59 -4.94 9.28
C TYR A 191 16.27 -3.79 8.34
N LYS A 192 16.73 -2.56 8.71
CA LYS A 192 16.49 -1.34 7.95
C LYS A 192 17.42 -1.24 6.76
N SER A 193 16.90 -0.90 5.61
CA SER A 193 17.69 -0.63 4.41
C SER A 193 18.50 0.66 4.57
N ARG A 194 19.51 0.85 3.70
CA ARG A 194 20.28 2.10 3.68
C ARG A 194 19.40 3.34 3.42
N ALA A 195 18.33 3.19 2.64
CA ALA A 195 17.37 4.27 2.38
C ALA A 195 16.59 4.63 3.64
N GLU A 196 16.07 3.65 4.38
CA GLU A 196 15.39 3.86 5.65
C GLU A 196 16.30 4.51 6.68
N LEU A 197 17.54 4.04 6.82
CA LEU A 197 18.50 4.61 7.75
C LEU A 197 18.81 6.10 7.44
N ARG A 198 18.83 6.50 6.16
CA ARG A 198 18.98 7.92 5.79
C ARG A 198 17.80 8.76 6.26
N VAL A 199 16.58 8.29 6.03
CA VAL A 199 15.35 8.95 6.48
C VAL A 199 15.29 9.05 8.00
N MET A 200 15.59 7.97 8.71
CA MET A 200 15.63 7.93 10.18
C MET A 200 16.66 8.90 10.76
N ARG A 201 17.89 8.94 10.19
CA ARG A 201 18.95 9.88 10.62
C ARG A 201 18.55 11.32 10.38
N ARG A 202 17.87 11.63 9.28
CA ARG A 202 17.36 12.98 9.02
C ARG A 202 16.28 13.37 10.02
N ALA A 203 15.32 12.50 10.29
CA ALA A 203 14.26 12.72 11.29
C ALA A 203 14.87 12.97 12.69
N ALA A 204 15.86 12.18 13.09
CA ALA A 204 16.54 12.36 14.37
C ALA A 204 17.26 13.72 14.45
N ARG A 205 17.93 14.17 13.38
CA ARG A 205 18.57 15.50 13.34
C ARG A 205 17.59 16.65 13.45
N ILE A 206 16.45 16.57 12.75
CA ILE A 206 15.40 17.58 12.83
C ILE A 206 14.84 17.64 14.26
N ASN A 207 14.60 16.51 14.88
CA ASN A 207 14.06 16.43 16.23
C ASN A 207 15.05 16.99 17.28
N ALA A 208 16.33 16.66 17.16
CA ALA A 208 17.38 17.21 18.02
C ALA A 208 17.49 18.74 17.90
N ALA A 209 17.45 19.28 16.68
CA ALA A 209 17.51 20.71 16.45
C ALA A 209 16.28 21.45 17.05
N ALA A 210 15.08 20.89 16.85
CA ALA A 210 13.85 21.45 17.44
C ALA A 210 13.87 21.42 18.98
N SER A 211 14.38 20.35 19.59
CA SER A 211 14.50 20.25 21.04
C SER A 211 15.50 21.26 21.62
N SER A 212 16.60 21.48 20.91
CA SER A 212 17.61 22.48 21.36
C SER A 212 17.10 23.92 21.29
N SER A 213 16.26 24.24 20.27
CA SER A 213 15.68 25.58 20.13
C SER A 213 14.57 25.91 21.17
N LEU A 214 14.01 24.89 21.84
CA LEU A 214 13.02 25.07 22.90
C LEU A 214 13.65 25.26 24.29
N GLN A 215 14.98 25.03 24.43
CA GLN A 215 15.73 25.18 25.68
C GLN A 215 16.51 26.49 25.76
N SER A 216 16.53 27.27 24.70
CA SER A 216 17.13 28.61 24.62
C SER A 216 16.04 29.69 24.69
#